data_20bf09efbd562c875e0d0e128f27c50c
#
_entry.id   20bf09efbd562c875e0d0e128f27c50c
#
_cell.length_a   1.000
_cell.length_b   1.000
_cell.length_c   1.000
_cell.angle_alpha   90.00
_cell.angle_beta   90.00
_cell.angle_gamma   90.00
#
_symmetry.space_group_name_H-M   'P 1'
#
loop_
_entity.id
_entity.type
_entity.pdbx_description
1 polymer ?
#
loop_
_entity_poly.entity_id
_entity_poly.type
_entity_poly.pdbx_seq_one_letter_code
_entity_poly.pdbx_strand_id
1 'polypeptide(L)'
;MKNLFVAIIMIAMSIPMIACEKYDDFGSMSLAQSSPKINTTVVSIYPNARVVDIDREFRTYEVEIIDNGVKREVILDLSFGWIRTETEVRHVDLPEAVTSRIAAKYAGWRIDDAKLIDTPDGSHYRIEIEKNDRDRTVKITAAGEII
;
A
#
# COMPACT_ATOMS: atom_id res chain seq x y z
N MET A 1 11.91 -45.16 -70.17
CA MET A 1 10.79 -44.35 -69.66
C MET A 1 10.49 -44.88 -68.27
N LYS A 2 11.06 -44.28 -67.22
CA LYS A 2 10.77 -44.63 -65.86
C LYS A 2 10.81 -43.30 -65.10
N ASN A 3 9.64 -42.80 -64.74
CA ASN A 3 9.47 -41.57 -63.99
C ASN A 3 9.83 -41.81 -62.53
N LEU A 4 10.87 -41.13 -62.03
CA LEU A 4 11.30 -41.18 -60.67
C LEU A 4 10.59 -39.97 -59.94
N PHE A 5 9.55 -40.28 -59.15
CA PHE A 5 8.92 -39.32 -58.25
C PHE A 5 9.83 -39.17 -57.05
N VAL A 6 10.45 -37.99 -56.91
CA VAL A 6 11.14 -37.58 -55.71
C VAL A 6 10.09 -37.01 -54.76
N ALA A 7 9.76 -37.73 -53.68
CA ALA A 7 8.92 -37.20 -52.60
C ALA A 7 9.79 -36.32 -51.68
N ILE A 8 9.51 -35.02 -51.69
CA ILE A 8 10.10 -34.07 -50.73
C ILE A 8 9.32 -34.19 -49.44
N ILE A 9 9.94 -34.79 -48.43
CA ILE A 9 9.42 -34.79 -47.05
C ILE A 9 9.71 -33.45 -46.42
N MET A 10 8.69 -32.61 -46.28
CA MET A 10 8.75 -31.41 -45.46
C MET A 10 8.70 -31.81 -43.99
N ILE A 11 9.84 -31.78 -43.31
CA ILE A 11 9.90 -31.89 -41.87
C ILE A 11 9.51 -30.52 -41.30
N ALA A 12 8.28 -30.40 -40.83
CA ALA A 12 7.84 -29.27 -40.06
C ALA A 12 8.52 -29.34 -38.69
N MET A 13 9.58 -28.54 -38.51
CA MET A 13 10.13 -28.26 -37.18
C MET A 13 9.12 -27.39 -36.40
N SER A 14 8.34 -28.04 -35.56
CA SER A 14 7.58 -27.36 -34.54
C SER A 14 8.55 -26.83 -33.46
N ILE A 15 8.87 -25.56 -33.51
CA ILE A 15 9.55 -24.85 -32.44
C ILE A 15 8.55 -24.81 -31.26
N PRO A 16 8.90 -25.39 -30.09
CA PRO A 16 8.06 -25.17 -28.93
C PRO A 16 8.12 -23.64 -28.62
N MET A 17 6.99 -22.97 -28.75
CA MET A 17 6.82 -21.69 -28.12
C MET A 17 7.01 -21.91 -26.62
N ILE A 18 8.16 -21.47 -26.10
CA ILE A 18 8.33 -21.24 -24.69
C ILE A 18 7.35 -20.09 -24.41
N ALA A 19 6.18 -20.46 -23.86
CA ALA A 19 5.32 -19.49 -23.23
C ALA A 19 6.20 -18.76 -22.20
N CYS A 20 6.46 -17.48 -22.44
CA CYS A 20 6.88 -16.61 -21.36
C CYS A 20 5.83 -16.80 -20.26
N GLU A 21 6.19 -17.51 -19.19
CA GLU A 21 5.46 -17.42 -17.95
C GLU A 21 5.40 -15.95 -17.64
N LYS A 22 4.22 -15.39 -17.83
CA LYS A 22 3.85 -14.12 -17.25
C LYS A 22 4.29 -14.22 -15.80
N TYR A 23 5.26 -13.40 -15.42
CA TYR A 23 5.46 -13.06 -14.03
C TYR A 23 4.08 -12.69 -13.52
N ASP A 24 3.51 -13.56 -12.70
CA ASP A 24 2.25 -13.26 -12.05
C ASP A 24 2.49 -11.95 -11.30
N ASP A 25 1.93 -10.92 -11.85
CA ASP A 25 1.60 -9.69 -11.17
C ASP A 25 1.05 -10.14 -9.81
N PHE A 26 1.74 -9.80 -8.71
CA PHE A 26 1.25 -10.06 -7.36
C PHE A 26 0.05 -9.15 -7.13
N GLY A 27 -0.99 -9.39 -7.93
CA GLY A 27 -2.10 -8.52 -8.13
C GLY A 27 -2.99 -8.40 -6.91
N SER A 28 -3.65 -7.28 -6.86
CA SER A 28 -4.70 -6.98 -5.91
C SER A 28 -5.71 -8.14 -5.81
N MET A 29 -5.96 -8.60 -4.59
CA MET A 29 -6.98 -9.64 -4.34
C MET A 29 -8.34 -8.97 -4.24
N SER A 30 -9.28 -9.36 -5.09
CA SER A 30 -10.64 -8.87 -4.99
C SER A 30 -11.27 -9.25 -3.63
N LEU A 31 -12.28 -8.50 -3.18
CA LEU A 31 -13.04 -8.78 -1.95
C LEU A 31 -13.55 -10.23 -1.85
N ALA A 32 -13.89 -10.85 -2.99
CA ALA A 32 -14.32 -12.25 -3.06
C ALA A 32 -13.19 -13.26 -2.75
N GLN A 33 -11.92 -12.83 -2.83
CA GLN A 33 -10.72 -13.63 -2.61
C GLN A 33 -9.99 -13.22 -1.33
N SER A 34 -10.54 -12.27 -0.55
CA SER A 34 -9.90 -11.82 0.69
C SER A 34 -9.70 -12.98 1.64
N SER A 35 -8.48 -13.09 2.19
CA SER A 35 -8.19 -14.11 3.18
C SER A 35 -9.09 -13.94 4.41
N PRO A 36 -9.77 -14.99 4.90
CA PRO A 36 -10.51 -14.91 6.16
C PRO A 36 -9.67 -14.41 7.34
N LYS A 37 -8.36 -14.67 7.32
CA LYS A 37 -7.41 -14.19 8.34
C LYS A 37 -7.20 -12.67 8.27
N ILE A 38 -7.10 -12.10 7.07
CA ILE A 38 -7.03 -10.65 6.88
C ILE A 38 -8.29 -9.99 7.45
N ASN A 39 -9.47 -10.48 7.08
CA ASN A 39 -10.73 -9.98 7.62
C ASN A 39 -10.80 -10.08 9.15
N THR A 40 -10.34 -11.19 9.72
CA THR A 40 -10.31 -11.39 11.18
C THR A 40 -9.42 -10.33 11.84
N THR A 41 -8.21 -10.09 11.32
CA THR A 41 -7.31 -9.08 11.85
C THR A 41 -7.90 -7.68 11.71
N VAL A 42 -8.41 -7.31 10.53
CA VAL A 42 -9.03 -5.99 10.29
C VAL A 42 -10.18 -5.75 11.26
N VAL A 43 -11.12 -6.68 11.41
CA VAL A 43 -12.29 -6.53 12.29
C VAL A 43 -11.88 -6.46 13.76
N SER A 44 -10.79 -7.11 14.16
CA SER A 44 -10.29 -7.01 15.53
C SER A 44 -9.78 -5.60 15.90
N ILE A 45 -9.30 -4.84 14.91
CA ILE A 45 -8.79 -3.47 15.08
C ILE A 45 -9.89 -2.45 14.80
N TYR A 46 -10.66 -2.68 13.74
CA TYR A 46 -11.73 -1.81 13.24
C TYR A 46 -13.03 -2.61 13.08
N PRO A 47 -13.83 -2.77 14.14
CA PRO A 47 -15.02 -3.64 14.14
C PRO A 47 -16.09 -3.28 13.11
N ASN A 48 -16.15 -2.00 12.70
CA ASN A 48 -17.13 -1.50 11.74
C ASN A 48 -16.56 -1.37 10.32
N ALA A 49 -15.32 -1.79 10.12
CA ALA A 49 -14.66 -1.63 8.84
C ALA A 49 -15.19 -2.59 7.78
N ARG A 50 -15.22 -2.10 6.55
CA ARG A 50 -15.43 -2.90 5.35
C ARG A 50 -14.13 -2.89 4.53
N VAL A 51 -13.59 -4.06 4.24
CA VAL A 51 -12.47 -4.21 3.31
C VAL A 51 -12.94 -3.84 1.89
N VAL A 52 -12.18 -2.99 1.22
CA VAL A 52 -12.44 -2.49 -0.13
C VAL A 52 -11.52 -3.17 -1.13
N ASP A 53 -10.23 -3.21 -0.80
CA ASP A 53 -9.20 -3.81 -1.64
C ASP A 53 -8.10 -4.44 -0.81
N ILE A 54 -7.35 -5.38 -1.42
CA ILE A 54 -6.21 -6.05 -0.80
C ILE A 54 -5.13 -6.21 -1.85
N ASP A 55 -4.01 -5.55 -1.61
CA ASP A 55 -2.80 -5.70 -2.39
C ASP A 55 -1.76 -6.51 -1.62
N ARG A 56 -1.10 -7.43 -2.32
CA ARG A 56 0.01 -8.17 -1.76
C ARG A 56 1.32 -7.59 -2.27
N GLU A 57 2.05 -6.97 -1.36
CA GLU A 57 3.41 -6.51 -1.59
C GLU A 57 4.45 -7.60 -1.27
N PHE A 58 5.72 -7.31 -1.55
CA PHE A 58 6.79 -8.31 -1.36
C PHE A 58 6.84 -8.90 0.07
N ARG A 59 6.58 -8.09 1.09
CA ARG A 59 6.68 -8.48 2.50
C ARG A 59 5.46 -8.14 3.35
N THR A 60 4.41 -7.59 2.77
CA THR A 60 3.22 -7.11 3.49
C THR A 60 1.96 -7.36 2.67
N TYR A 61 0.82 -7.25 3.33
CA TYR A 61 -0.46 -7.00 2.70
C TYR A 61 -0.85 -5.55 2.99
N GLU A 62 -1.29 -4.83 1.97
CA GLU A 62 -1.91 -3.52 2.06
C GLU A 62 -3.40 -3.70 1.88
N VAL A 63 -4.16 -3.34 2.91
CA VAL A 63 -5.60 -3.58 2.96
C VAL A 63 -6.32 -2.26 3.03
N GLU A 64 -6.95 -1.86 1.94
CA GLU A 64 -7.80 -0.67 1.93
C GLU A 64 -9.13 -0.99 2.62
N ILE A 65 -9.49 -0.16 3.59
CA ILE A 65 -10.75 -0.28 4.33
C ILE A 65 -11.51 1.04 4.36
N ILE A 66 -12.83 0.93 4.57
CA ILE A 66 -13.66 2.07 4.98
C ILE A 66 -14.21 1.75 6.38
N ASP A 67 -13.81 2.56 7.35
CA ASP A 67 -14.25 2.48 8.73
C ASP A 67 -15.00 3.76 9.11
N ASN A 68 -16.30 3.64 9.43
CA ASN A 68 -17.18 4.78 9.74
C ASN A 68 -17.12 5.92 8.70
N GLY A 69 -17.00 5.57 7.42
CA GLY A 69 -16.90 6.53 6.31
C GLY A 69 -15.50 7.10 6.08
N VAL A 70 -14.49 6.71 6.86
CA VAL A 70 -13.09 7.12 6.70
C VAL A 70 -12.33 6.02 5.96
N LYS A 71 -11.65 6.39 4.87
CA LYS A 71 -10.73 5.51 4.16
C LYS A 71 -9.43 5.36 4.96
N ARG A 72 -8.97 4.13 5.14
CA ARG A 72 -7.71 3.80 5.82
C ARG A 72 -6.99 2.72 5.05
N GLU A 73 -5.70 2.67 5.20
CA GLU A 73 -4.83 1.63 4.67
C GLU A 73 -4.20 0.85 5.83
N VAL A 74 -4.56 -0.41 5.99
CA VAL A 74 -4.07 -1.30 7.03
C VAL A 74 -2.95 -2.16 6.47
N ILE A 75 -1.76 -2.04 7.04
CA ILE A 75 -0.59 -2.81 6.64
C ILE A 75 -0.41 -3.98 7.58
N LEU A 76 -0.41 -5.20 7.01
CA LEU A 76 -0.21 -6.45 7.72
C LEU A 76 1.08 -7.12 7.26
N ASP A 77 1.71 -7.89 8.14
CA ASP A 77 2.80 -8.79 7.76
C ASP A 77 2.29 -10.04 7.03
N LEU A 78 3.20 -10.88 6.52
CA LEU A 78 2.85 -12.12 5.82
C LEU A 78 2.18 -13.18 6.72
N SER A 79 2.24 -13.00 8.04
CA SER A 79 1.53 -13.82 9.03
C SER A 79 0.17 -13.24 9.40
N PHE A 80 -0.24 -12.14 8.74
CA PHE A 80 -1.44 -11.36 8.97
C PHE A 80 -1.45 -10.59 10.30
N GLY A 81 -0.27 -10.39 10.91
CA GLY A 81 -0.09 -9.51 12.06
C GLY A 81 -0.20 -8.04 11.64
N TRP A 82 -0.89 -7.23 12.45
CA TRP A 82 -1.01 -5.80 12.21
C TRP A 82 0.32 -5.08 12.48
N ILE A 83 0.83 -4.38 11.46
CA ILE A 83 2.03 -3.56 11.55
C ILE A 83 1.65 -2.11 11.86
N ARG A 84 0.77 -1.52 11.02
CA ARG A 84 0.29 -0.15 11.17
C ARG A 84 -0.97 0.09 10.34
N THR A 85 -1.65 1.19 10.65
CA THR A 85 -2.69 1.77 9.80
C THR A 85 -2.32 3.19 9.44
N GLU A 86 -2.48 3.54 8.17
CA GLU A 86 -2.28 4.90 7.65
C GLU A 86 -3.64 5.52 7.34
N THR A 87 -3.85 6.73 7.81
CA THR A 87 -5.07 7.49 7.53
C THR A 87 -4.68 8.89 7.06
N GLU A 88 -5.13 9.29 5.87
CA GLU A 88 -4.95 10.65 5.37
C GLU A 88 -5.63 11.65 6.31
N VAL A 89 -4.94 12.75 6.62
CA VAL A 89 -5.43 13.82 7.51
C VAL A 89 -5.32 15.15 6.77
N ARG A 90 -6.46 15.84 6.61
CA ARG A 90 -6.42 17.17 6.03
C ARG A 90 -5.68 18.13 6.95
N HIS A 91 -4.97 19.08 6.40
CA HIS A 91 -4.23 20.09 7.18
C HIS A 91 -5.10 20.79 8.25
N VAL A 92 -6.36 21.06 7.92
CA VAL A 92 -7.31 21.72 8.84
C VAL A 92 -7.76 20.84 10.01
N ASP A 93 -7.56 19.54 9.92
CA ASP A 93 -7.92 18.55 10.95
C ASP A 93 -6.72 18.17 11.83
N LEU A 94 -5.52 18.69 11.55
CA LEU A 94 -4.34 18.46 12.37
C LEU A 94 -4.47 19.16 13.73
N PRO A 95 -3.99 18.55 14.83
CA PRO A 95 -3.93 19.21 16.12
C PRO A 95 -3.12 20.52 16.07
N GLU A 96 -3.57 21.54 16.77
CA GLU A 96 -2.88 22.84 16.85
C GLU A 96 -1.42 22.69 17.34
N ALA A 97 -1.16 21.78 18.28
CA ALA A 97 0.18 21.50 18.78
C ALA A 97 1.12 21.01 17.67
N VAL A 98 0.61 20.22 16.71
CA VAL A 98 1.36 19.74 15.56
C VAL A 98 1.69 20.88 14.61
N THR A 99 0.67 21.63 14.17
CA THR A 99 0.84 22.73 13.20
C THR A 99 1.73 23.84 13.77
N SER A 100 1.55 24.21 15.04
CA SER A 100 2.37 25.21 15.75
C SER A 100 3.84 24.75 15.85
N ARG A 101 4.07 23.48 16.16
CA ARG A 101 5.44 22.93 16.23
C ARG A 101 6.13 22.95 14.88
N ILE A 102 5.44 22.54 13.83
CA ILE A 102 5.97 22.57 12.45
C ILE A 102 6.31 24.01 12.07
N ALA A 103 5.39 24.97 12.26
CA ALA A 103 5.61 26.36 11.93
C ALA A 103 6.82 26.97 12.69
N ALA A 104 6.98 26.63 13.98
CA ALA A 104 8.07 27.12 14.81
C ALA A 104 9.44 26.54 14.42
N LYS A 105 9.50 25.22 14.15
CA LYS A 105 10.79 24.54 13.89
C LYS A 105 11.20 24.62 12.42
N TYR A 106 10.24 24.69 11.50
CA TYR A 106 10.45 24.67 10.07
C TYR A 106 9.91 25.93 9.41
N ALA A 107 10.36 27.09 9.88
CA ALA A 107 9.90 28.40 9.38
C ALA A 107 10.07 28.51 7.84
N GLY A 108 8.98 28.86 7.17
CA GLY A 108 8.92 29.00 5.73
C GLY A 108 8.78 27.69 4.96
N TRP A 109 8.57 26.56 5.63
CA TRP A 109 8.11 25.31 5.03
C TRP A 109 6.59 25.27 5.07
N ARG A 110 5.96 24.69 4.06
CA ARG A 110 4.52 24.40 4.05
C ARG A 110 4.30 22.91 4.34
N ILE A 111 3.20 22.57 4.98
CA ILE A 111 2.74 21.19 5.07
C ILE A 111 2.17 20.82 3.70
N ASP A 112 2.66 19.73 3.12
CA ASP A 112 2.22 19.21 1.83
C ASP A 112 1.26 18.06 2.01
N ASP A 113 1.64 17.06 2.82
CA ASP A 113 0.82 15.89 3.14
C ASP A 113 0.89 15.56 4.63
N ALA A 114 -0.16 14.93 5.14
CA ALA A 114 -0.22 14.49 6.52
C ALA A 114 -0.99 13.18 6.64
N LYS A 115 -0.38 12.23 7.36
CA LYS A 115 -1.02 10.96 7.70
C LYS A 115 -0.97 10.72 9.20
N LEU A 116 -2.06 10.22 9.76
CA LEU A 116 -2.06 9.58 11.08
C LEU A 116 -1.59 8.14 10.89
N ILE A 117 -0.58 7.76 11.66
CA ILE A 117 -0.01 6.41 11.68
C ILE A 117 -0.34 5.79 13.03
N ASP A 118 -1.23 4.80 13.02
CA ASP A 118 -1.56 3.98 14.17
C ASP A 118 -0.72 2.71 14.13
N THR A 119 -0.13 2.34 15.26
CA THR A 119 0.67 1.11 15.44
C THR A 119 0.30 0.42 16.74
N PRO A 120 0.69 -0.85 16.98
CA PRO A 120 0.51 -1.50 18.28
C PRO A 120 1.11 -0.71 19.46
N ASP A 121 2.15 0.10 19.23
CA ASP A 121 2.88 0.85 20.26
C ASP A 121 2.31 2.26 20.48
N GLY A 122 1.35 2.70 19.67
CA GLY A 122 0.74 4.03 19.75
C GLY A 122 0.62 4.74 18.42
N SER A 123 0.21 6.01 18.44
CA SER A 123 -0.09 6.79 17.24
C SER A 123 0.82 8.01 17.13
N HIS A 124 1.14 8.37 15.89
CA HIS A 124 1.86 9.60 15.57
C HIS A 124 1.45 10.13 14.19
N TYR A 125 1.74 11.39 13.92
CA TYR A 125 1.57 11.95 12.58
C TYR A 125 2.87 11.85 11.79
N ARG A 126 2.75 11.46 10.53
CA ARG A 126 3.78 11.60 9.51
C ARG A 126 3.40 12.81 8.66
N ILE A 127 4.19 13.86 8.75
CA ILE A 127 3.95 15.12 8.05
C ILE A 127 5.00 15.28 6.97
N GLU A 128 4.58 15.47 5.74
CA GLU A 128 5.45 15.88 4.65
C GLU A 128 5.42 17.39 4.53
N ILE A 129 6.59 18.02 4.59
CA ILE A 129 6.76 19.45 4.46
C ILE A 129 7.66 19.77 3.29
N GLU A 130 7.34 20.86 2.57
CA GLU A 130 8.03 21.28 1.37
C GLU A 130 8.52 22.72 1.47
N LYS A 131 9.70 22.97 0.88
CA LYS A 131 10.25 24.31 0.68
C LYS A 131 11.24 24.34 -0.49
N ASN A 132 10.98 25.17 -1.51
CA ASN A 132 11.87 25.36 -2.67
C ASN A 132 12.24 24.01 -3.33
N ASP A 133 11.24 23.22 -3.70
CA ASP A 133 11.37 21.89 -4.32
C ASP A 133 12.19 20.89 -3.49
N ARG A 134 12.19 21.06 -2.19
CA ARG A 134 12.78 20.13 -1.24
C ARG A 134 11.72 19.63 -0.28
N ASP A 135 11.64 18.32 -0.14
CA ASP A 135 10.71 17.65 0.75
C ASP A 135 11.44 17.15 2.01
N ARG A 136 10.68 17.08 3.08
CA ARG A 136 11.13 16.49 4.33
C ARG A 136 9.97 15.83 5.05
N THR A 137 10.17 14.63 5.55
CA THR A 137 9.23 13.94 6.42
C THR A 137 9.54 14.23 7.89
N VAL A 138 8.52 14.57 8.65
CA VAL A 138 8.59 14.80 10.10
C VAL A 138 7.62 13.83 10.78
N LYS A 139 8.12 13.09 11.77
CA LYS A 139 7.27 12.30 12.68
C LYS A 139 7.03 13.11 13.94
N ILE A 140 5.76 13.21 14.37
CA ILE A 140 5.37 14.08 15.46
C ILE A 140 4.16 13.49 16.20
N THR A 141 4.18 13.54 17.52
CA THR A 141 3.04 13.13 18.34
C THR A 141 1.90 14.17 18.28
N ALA A 142 0.69 13.78 18.68
CA ALA A 142 -0.43 14.72 18.79
C ALA A 142 -0.15 15.90 19.74
N ALA A 143 0.77 15.72 20.71
CA ALA A 143 1.21 16.77 21.63
C ALA A 143 2.26 17.71 21.03
N GLY A 144 2.67 17.50 19.76
CA GLY A 144 3.68 18.33 19.09
C GLY A 144 5.13 17.97 19.42
N GLU A 145 5.39 16.76 19.92
CA GLU A 145 6.75 16.27 20.13
C GLU A 145 7.27 15.58 18.86
N ILE A 146 8.40 16.04 18.36
CA ILE A 146 9.06 15.44 17.19
C ILE A 146 9.85 14.23 17.67
N ILE A 147 9.64 13.07 17.00
CA ILE A 147 10.19 11.76 17.35
C ILE A 147 11.02 11.16 16.21
#